data_a01f6efa1a8e4b26c25838a40af68f91
#
_entry.id   a01f6efa1a8e4b26c25838a40af68f91
#
_cell.length_a   1.000
_cell.length_b   1.000
_cell.length_c   1.000
_cell.angle_alpha   90.00
_cell.angle_beta   90.00
_cell.angle_gamma   90.00
#
_symmetry.space_group_name_H-M   'P 1'
#
loop_
_entity.id
_entity.type
_entity.pdbx_description
1 polymer ?
#
loop_
_entity_poly.entity_id
_entity_poly.type
_entity_poly.pdbx_seq_one_letter_code
_entity_poly.pdbx_strand_id
1 'polypeptide(L)'
;RTFRRKKDAEELSCGFEGQEDTLVLFRFRNNFKTLLIMNKRRLIKASLWTTALSPFFFASCVDDSYDLTKDIDMTITVGGDLSIPGSGTEEFTLEEIMDLEDNSVVKTDAQGNYALNKADTTETDVEIDPVHINAPASNPTTTTLYFNTPAATSEEVEAEVNDVTTDFIFSKDDVTTDIVSLTSANVDFTANLTLSFSQTSQNVDVITLKKGFNIEMTLEGQSQPNGLVFELGDPENYGIKAGEAQTIEFKNDQEIRKGETLRIPVHFKRIQNFPEGQGIYQPGHFKLQTNVIANGTATTPGVPAGNIQVNLITDTEVPDITLQSVTGIVDPKIDINVDPITVEGIPDFLKDDVNLDLENPYIKLKLENGSPADVNLKARMTWTKDGVFNEGFQIGTNINENTDQTITLSGNATSEYYLSRIAMNNLPAGAKNIVLGDNLYNLIRNIPDEIKLTDVEAKALQHDTEVILGNDGANYEVNTIYELNAPLQFGNELNIVYKDTINDWGGDLEDITIKKAIVEMDALNGIPLNFELNAQAIDRNGNVYPNVTVNPVKNTIAPGLKLTGENGGTATESPIQLEIVCESGDMKDLDGLIVNFTANMEGVNQNATLNKGMTLKLSNIRIRIKDGVTVDLN
;
A
#
# COMPACT_ATOMS: atom_id res chain seq x y z
N ARG A 1 -38.44 20.17 -16.06
CA ARG A 1 -39.04 19.52 -17.26
C ARG A 1 -38.14 18.33 -17.61
N THR A 2 -38.46 17.06 -17.63
CA THR A 2 -39.70 16.30 -17.50
C THR A 2 -39.26 14.85 -17.27
N PHE A 3 -39.69 14.28 -16.20
CA PHE A 3 -40.14 12.91 -15.95
C PHE A 3 -40.25 11.97 -17.15
N ARG A 4 -39.73 10.75 -17.01
CA ARG A 4 -40.55 9.53 -17.15
C ARG A 4 -39.89 8.30 -16.53
N ARG A 5 -40.62 7.76 -15.58
CA ARG A 5 -40.51 6.38 -15.04
C ARG A 5 -40.73 5.35 -16.14
N LYS A 6 -40.09 4.20 -16.04
CA LYS A 6 -40.74 2.93 -16.30
C LYS A 6 -40.27 1.88 -15.28
N LYS A 7 -41.26 1.31 -14.69
CA LYS A 7 -41.29 0.24 -13.70
C LYS A 7 -41.28 -1.13 -14.39
N ASP A 8 -40.84 -2.14 -13.63
CA ASP A 8 -41.30 -3.52 -13.59
C ASP A 8 -40.87 -4.47 -14.71
N ALA A 9 -39.99 -5.38 -14.39
CA ALA A 9 -40.16 -6.82 -14.59
C ALA A 9 -39.25 -7.56 -13.57
N GLU A 10 -39.88 -8.01 -12.50
CA GLU A 10 -39.40 -9.16 -11.71
C GLU A 10 -39.51 -10.38 -12.62
N GLU A 11 -38.41 -11.09 -12.78
CA GLU A 11 -38.43 -12.52 -13.07
C GLU A 11 -37.40 -13.23 -12.18
N LEU A 12 -37.95 -14.11 -11.37
CA LEU A 12 -37.24 -15.10 -10.58
C LEU A 12 -36.27 -15.89 -11.49
N SER A 13 -34.99 -15.82 -11.24
CA SER A 13 -34.08 -16.92 -11.53
C SER A 13 -33.52 -17.42 -10.21
N CYS A 14 -34.04 -18.56 -9.82
CA CYS A 14 -33.54 -19.41 -8.75
C CYS A 14 -32.09 -19.78 -9.02
N GLY A 15 -31.22 -19.62 -8.02
CA GLY A 15 -29.79 -19.83 -8.11
C GLY A 15 -29.39 -21.25 -8.50
N PHE A 16 -28.34 -21.27 -9.25
CA PHE A 16 -27.34 -22.33 -9.32
C PHE A 16 -26.00 -21.63 -9.37
N GLU A 17 -25.60 -21.04 -8.28
CA GLU A 17 -24.20 -20.73 -8.00
C GLU A 17 -23.63 -21.94 -7.28
N GLY A 18 -22.60 -22.54 -7.84
CA GLY A 18 -21.81 -23.56 -7.19
C GLY A 18 -21.66 -24.84 -8.00
N GLN A 19 -21.10 -24.84 -9.20
CA GLN A 19 -20.73 -26.08 -9.91
C GLN A 19 -19.67 -25.91 -11.03
N GLU A 20 -18.72 -24.97 -10.94
CA GLU A 20 -17.61 -24.93 -11.91
C GLU A 20 -16.22 -25.24 -11.32
N ASP A 21 -16.03 -25.21 -10.00
CA ASP A 21 -14.74 -25.48 -9.34
C ASP A 21 -14.25 -26.95 -9.39
N THR A 22 -14.96 -27.80 -10.09
CA THR A 22 -14.78 -29.25 -10.00
C THR A 22 -14.27 -29.91 -11.29
N LEU A 23 -13.97 -29.18 -12.37
CA LEU A 23 -13.84 -29.85 -13.68
C LEU A 23 -12.54 -30.65 -13.84
N VAL A 24 -11.42 -30.22 -13.29
CA VAL A 24 -10.13 -30.95 -13.39
C VAL A 24 -10.03 -32.02 -12.32
N LEU A 25 -10.41 -31.69 -11.09
CA LEU A 25 -10.56 -32.67 -10.00
C LEU A 25 -11.69 -33.67 -10.31
N PHE A 26 -12.76 -33.23 -10.99
CA PHE A 26 -13.81 -34.11 -11.50
C PHE A 26 -13.32 -35.08 -12.57
N ARG A 27 -12.35 -34.70 -13.42
CA ARG A 27 -11.67 -35.61 -14.35
C ARG A 27 -10.75 -36.57 -13.62
N PHE A 28 -10.01 -36.13 -12.62
CA PHE A 28 -9.21 -36.99 -11.75
C PHE A 28 -10.11 -37.90 -10.92
N ARG A 29 -11.16 -37.39 -10.32
CA ARG A 29 -12.21 -38.08 -9.57
C ARG A 29 -12.93 -39.08 -10.45
N ASN A 30 -13.35 -38.72 -11.66
CA ASN A 30 -14.04 -39.65 -12.58
C ASN A 30 -13.11 -40.73 -13.12
N ASN A 31 -11.84 -40.45 -13.37
CA ASN A 31 -10.87 -41.44 -13.80
C ASN A 31 -10.53 -42.43 -12.68
N PHE A 32 -10.36 -41.94 -11.43
CA PHE A 32 -10.14 -42.80 -10.27
C PHE A 32 -11.43 -43.58 -9.89
N LYS A 33 -12.59 -42.95 -9.95
CA LYS A 33 -13.90 -43.57 -9.80
C LYS A 33 -14.16 -44.64 -10.87
N THR A 34 -13.83 -44.36 -12.13
CA THR A 34 -13.93 -45.29 -13.25
C THR A 34 -12.96 -46.46 -13.09
N LEU A 35 -11.84 -46.25 -12.40
CA LEU A 35 -10.82 -47.27 -12.15
C LEU A 35 -11.20 -48.24 -11.05
N LEU A 36 -11.78 -47.78 -9.94
CA LEU A 36 -12.21 -48.60 -8.80
C LEU A 36 -13.61 -49.18 -9.00
N ILE A 37 -14.49 -48.47 -9.72
CA ILE A 37 -15.82 -48.94 -10.08
C ILE A 37 -15.74 -49.64 -11.44
N MET A 38 -15.22 -50.81 -11.46
CA MET A 38 -15.42 -51.68 -12.61
C MET A 38 -16.90 -51.90 -12.83
N ASN A 39 -17.34 -51.41 -13.98
CA ASN A 39 -18.67 -51.56 -14.48
C ASN A 39 -19.17 -53.00 -14.20
N LYS A 40 -20.13 -53.18 -13.28
CA LYS A 40 -20.87 -54.42 -12.98
C LYS A 40 -21.20 -55.19 -14.27
N ARG A 41 -21.46 -54.45 -15.35
CA ARG A 41 -21.71 -54.99 -16.70
C ARG A 41 -20.50 -55.63 -17.38
N ARG A 42 -19.25 -55.34 -17.00
CA ARG A 42 -18.04 -55.98 -17.55
C ARG A 42 -17.68 -57.25 -16.78
N LEU A 43 -17.84 -57.25 -15.48
CA LEU A 43 -17.70 -58.47 -14.65
C LEU A 43 -18.77 -59.48 -14.99
N ILE A 44 -20.03 -59.08 -15.14
CA ILE A 44 -21.13 -59.93 -15.58
C ILE A 44 -20.93 -60.42 -17.01
N LYS A 45 -20.38 -59.61 -17.91
CA LYS A 45 -20.05 -60.04 -19.28
C LYS A 45 -18.86 -61.00 -19.32
N ALA A 46 -17.87 -60.86 -18.46
CA ALA A 46 -16.75 -61.83 -18.37
C ALA A 46 -17.24 -63.19 -17.80
N SER A 47 -18.13 -63.21 -16.82
CA SER A 47 -18.73 -64.42 -16.30
C SER A 47 -19.73 -65.07 -17.26
N LEU A 48 -20.47 -64.27 -18.05
CA LEU A 48 -21.40 -64.78 -19.07
C LEU A 48 -20.70 -65.41 -20.27
N TRP A 49 -19.45 -65.03 -20.62
CA TRP A 49 -18.70 -65.67 -21.66
C TRP A 49 -18.10 -67.02 -21.28
N THR A 50 -17.85 -67.29 -20.02
CA THR A 50 -17.43 -68.62 -19.51
C THR A 50 -18.58 -69.62 -19.43
N THR A 51 -19.83 -69.15 -19.28
CA THR A 51 -21.04 -70.03 -19.25
C THR A 51 -21.61 -70.28 -20.63
N ALA A 52 -21.21 -69.56 -21.71
CA ALA A 52 -21.73 -69.75 -23.05
C ALA A 52 -21.02 -70.88 -23.85
N LEU A 53 -20.02 -71.56 -23.30
CA LEU A 53 -19.25 -72.61 -23.99
C LEU A 53 -19.57 -74.04 -23.51
N SER A 54 -20.71 -74.30 -22.81
CA SER A 54 -21.10 -75.65 -22.42
C SER A 54 -22.58 -75.94 -22.65
N PRO A 55 -23.02 -76.15 -23.90
CA PRO A 55 -24.30 -76.76 -24.17
C PRO A 55 -24.13 -78.18 -24.64
N PHE A 56 -23.39 -79.05 -23.96
CA PHE A 56 -23.41 -80.47 -24.21
C PHE A 56 -23.11 -81.23 -22.89
N PHE A 57 -24.08 -81.86 -22.39
CA PHE A 57 -24.19 -82.86 -21.34
C PHE A 57 -25.16 -82.52 -20.20
N PHE A 58 -26.45 -82.49 -20.47
CA PHE A 58 -27.46 -82.89 -19.49
C PHE A 58 -28.60 -83.60 -20.16
N ALA A 59 -28.36 -84.83 -20.35
CA ALA A 59 -29.45 -85.84 -20.46
C ALA A 59 -29.15 -86.83 -19.39
N SER A 60 -29.71 -86.66 -18.18
CA SER A 60 -30.00 -87.77 -17.27
C SER A 60 -30.58 -87.28 -15.95
N CYS A 61 -31.70 -87.86 -15.61
CA CYS A 61 -32.36 -88.05 -14.31
C CYS A 61 -32.81 -86.72 -13.59
N VAL A 62 -34.11 -86.55 -13.68
CA VAL A 62 -34.85 -85.78 -12.68
C VAL A 62 -34.87 -86.64 -11.42
N ASP A 63 -34.14 -86.26 -10.38
CA ASP A 63 -34.24 -86.76 -9.03
C ASP A 63 -35.21 -85.83 -8.28
N ASP A 64 -36.29 -86.38 -7.73
CA ASP A 64 -37.36 -85.67 -7.00
C ASP A 64 -36.91 -85.07 -5.64
N SER A 65 -35.64 -84.97 -5.40
CA SER A 65 -35.03 -84.35 -4.20
C SER A 65 -34.72 -82.87 -4.25
N TYR A 66 -35.03 -82.17 -5.34
CA TYR A 66 -34.87 -80.70 -5.41
C TYR A 66 -36.07 -80.03 -4.74
N ASP A 67 -35.84 -79.58 -3.52
CA ASP A 67 -36.74 -78.73 -2.75
C ASP A 67 -36.66 -77.29 -3.31
N LEU A 68 -37.56 -76.97 -4.22
CA LEU A 68 -37.67 -75.60 -4.83
C LEU A 68 -38.16 -74.53 -3.86
N THR A 69 -38.34 -74.87 -2.56
CA THR A 69 -38.69 -73.92 -1.51
C THR A 69 -37.45 -73.37 -0.76
N LYS A 70 -36.26 -73.87 -1.07
CA LYS A 70 -35.02 -73.36 -0.49
C LYS A 70 -34.46 -72.24 -1.40
N ASP A 71 -34.08 -71.18 -0.77
CA ASP A 71 -33.33 -70.08 -1.45
C ASP A 71 -32.10 -70.70 -2.12
N ILE A 72 -32.00 -70.54 -3.44
CA ILE A 72 -30.85 -71.01 -4.21
C ILE A 72 -29.74 -69.98 -3.99
N ASP A 73 -28.67 -70.35 -3.28
CA ASP A 73 -27.48 -69.51 -3.12
C ASP A 73 -26.86 -69.34 -4.50
N MET A 74 -27.00 -68.14 -5.06
CA MET A 74 -26.42 -67.71 -6.37
C MET A 74 -25.11 -67.00 -6.21
N THR A 75 -24.34 -67.21 -5.16
CA THR A 75 -23.02 -66.63 -4.93
C THR A 75 -22.00 -67.23 -5.89
N ILE A 76 -21.35 -66.39 -6.65
CA ILE A 76 -20.25 -66.73 -7.58
C ILE A 76 -18.92 -66.31 -7.01
N THR A 77 -18.02 -67.28 -6.76
CA THR A 77 -16.64 -67.00 -6.36
C THR A 77 -15.69 -67.23 -7.52
N VAL A 78 -14.95 -66.15 -7.92
CA VAL A 78 -13.84 -66.23 -8.87
C VAL A 78 -12.55 -66.25 -8.06
N GLY A 79 -11.95 -67.46 -7.93
CA GLY A 79 -10.71 -67.61 -7.16
C GLY A 79 -9.47 -67.23 -7.93
N GLY A 80 -8.40 -66.93 -7.20
CA GLY A 80 -7.08 -66.56 -7.74
C GLY A 80 -6.85 -65.06 -7.87
N ASP A 81 -5.66 -64.68 -8.36
CA ASP A 81 -5.30 -63.28 -8.56
C ASP A 81 -5.93 -62.74 -9.84
N LEU A 82 -6.75 -61.70 -9.72
CA LEU A 82 -7.37 -61.02 -10.84
C LEU A 82 -6.67 -59.67 -11.07
N SER A 83 -6.15 -59.45 -12.25
CA SER A 83 -5.54 -58.17 -12.64
C SER A 83 -6.44 -57.41 -13.61
N ILE A 84 -6.81 -56.22 -13.26
CA ILE A 84 -7.70 -55.38 -14.02
C ILE A 84 -6.85 -54.21 -14.54
N PRO A 85 -6.56 -54.17 -15.85
CA PRO A 85 -5.83 -53.04 -16.43
C PRO A 85 -6.73 -51.81 -16.50
N GLY A 86 -6.24 -50.69 -15.97
CA GLY A 86 -6.81 -49.37 -16.17
C GLY A 86 -6.13 -48.66 -17.34
N SER A 87 -6.65 -47.53 -17.71
CA SER A 87 -5.99 -46.60 -18.64
C SER A 87 -5.17 -45.58 -17.83
N GLY A 88 -4.10 -45.04 -18.41
CA GLY A 88 -3.43 -43.85 -17.87
C GLY A 88 -4.30 -42.59 -18.01
N THR A 89 -3.92 -41.55 -17.30
CA THR A 89 -4.49 -40.21 -17.50
C THR A 89 -3.86 -39.52 -18.69
N GLU A 90 -4.49 -38.47 -19.20
CA GLU A 90 -3.82 -37.46 -20.01
C GLU A 90 -2.71 -36.79 -19.17
N GLU A 91 -1.80 -36.10 -19.81
CA GLU A 91 -0.80 -35.28 -19.15
C GLU A 91 -1.47 -33.98 -18.72
N PHE A 92 -1.59 -33.74 -17.42
CA PHE A 92 -2.15 -32.50 -16.86
C PHE A 92 -1.07 -31.46 -16.72
N THR A 93 -1.36 -30.24 -17.14
CA THR A 93 -0.54 -29.07 -16.83
C THR A 93 -0.86 -28.52 -15.44
N LEU A 94 0.08 -27.82 -14.85
CA LEU A 94 -0.16 -27.14 -13.56
C LEU A 94 -1.24 -26.06 -13.70
N GLU A 95 -1.41 -25.45 -14.88
CA GLU A 95 -2.51 -24.52 -15.20
C GLU A 95 -3.88 -25.18 -15.02
N GLU A 96 -4.04 -26.42 -15.52
CA GLU A 96 -5.28 -27.19 -15.38
C GLU A 96 -5.50 -27.72 -13.96
N ILE A 97 -4.42 -27.95 -13.19
CA ILE A 97 -4.50 -28.43 -11.81
C ILE A 97 -4.88 -27.28 -10.87
N MET A 98 -4.33 -26.10 -11.09
CA MET A 98 -4.57 -24.93 -10.23
C MET A 98 -5.94 -24.29 -10.47
N ASP A 99 -6.48 -24.38 -11.69
CA ASP A 99 -7.81 -23.89 -12.10
C ASP A 99 -8.20 -22.55 -11.45
N LEU A 100 -7.35 -21.51 -11.71
CA LEU A 100 -7.44 -20.22 -11.04
C LEU A 100 -8.59 -19.39 -11.58
N GLU A 101 -9.38 -18.81 -10.69
CA GLU A 101 -10.39 -17.82 -11.02
C GLU A 101 -9.77 -16.48 -11.47
N ASP A 102 -10.51 -15.68 -12.24
CA ASP A 102 -10.06 -14.37 -12.74
C ASP A 102 -9.67 -13.38 -11.63
N ASN A 103 -10.33 -13.46 -10.47
CA ASN A 103 -10.10 -12.64 -9.29
C ASN A 103 -9.01 -13.18 -8.35
N SER A 104 -8.42 -14.33 -8.65
CA SER A 104 -7.38 -14.93 -7.81
C SER A 104 -6.20 -14.00 -7.58
N VAL A 105 -5.68 -13.98 -6.35
CA VAL A 105 -4.42 -13.32 -6.00
C VAL A 105 -3.21 -14.08 -6.55
N VAL A 106 -3.37 -15.36 -6.92
CA VAL A 106 -2.35 -16.14 -7.62
C VAL A 106 -2.42 -15.80 -9.09
N LYS A 107 -1.35 -15.26 -9.64
CA LYS A 107 -1.26 -14.85 -11.05
C LYS A 107 -0.01 -15.40 -11.70
N THR A 108 0.00 -15.42 -13.03
CA THR A 108 1.20 -15.78 -13.81
C THR A 108 1.84 -14.54 -14.41
N ASP A 109 3.18 -14.53 -14.42
CA ASP A 109 3.96 -13.55 -15.18
C ASP A 109 3.94 -13.83 -16.70
N ALA A 110 4.64 -13.00 -17.47
CA ALA A 110 4.73 -13.17 -18.93
C ALA A 110 5.43 -14.49 -19.36
N GLN A 111 6.18 -15.11 -18.46
CA GLN A 111 6.87 -16.39 -18.63
C GLN A 111 6.02 -17.58 -18.16
N GLY A 112 4.86 -17.33 -17.55
CA GLY A 112 3.97 -18.33 -17.02
C GLY A 112 4.32 -18.80 -15.61
N ASN A 113 5.21 -18.10 -14.88
CA ASN A 113 5.54 -18.41 -13.49
C ASN A 113 4.48 -17.87 -12.55
N TYR A 114 4.08 -18.65 -11.58
CA TYR A 114 3.09 -18.28 -10.58
C TYR A 114 3.68 -17.42 -9.45
N ALA A 115 2.93 -16.41 -9.06
CA ALA A 115 3.19 -15.59 -7.87
C ALA A 115 1.87 -15.19 -7.20
N LEU A 116 1.90 -15.01 -5.88
CA LEU A 116 0.87 -14.22 -5.20
C LEU A 116 1.14 -12.76 -5.56
N ASN A 117 0.16 -12.10 -6.17
CA ASN A 117 0.27 -10.70 -6.58
C ASN A 117 -0.98 -9.92 -6.21
N LYS A 118 -0.79 -8.84 -5.45
CA LYS A 118 -1.84 -7.90 -5.09
C LYS A 118 -1.24 -6.50 -5.05
N ALA A 119 -1.87 -5.56 -5.75
CA ALA A 119 -1.48 -4.16 -5.73
C ALA A 119 -2.68 -3.28 -5.39
N ASP A 120 -2.42 -2.17 -4.72
CA ASP A 120 -3.39 -1.12 -4.44
C ASP A 120 -2.72 0.24 -4.32
N THR A 121 -3.52 1.31 -4.33
CA THR A 121 -3.05 2.70 -4.26
C THR A 121 -3.90 3.46 -3.26
N THR A 122 -3.24 4.19 -2.37
CA THR A 122 -3.89 5.11 -1.43
C THR A 122 -3.41 6.53 -1.70
N GLU A 123 -4.35 7.47 -1.78
CA GLU A 123 -4.09 8.91 -1.94
C GLU A 123 -4.32 9.59 -0.59
N THR A 124 -3.44 10.53 -0.24
CA THR A 124 -3.53 11.32 0.99
C THR A 124 -3.19 12.76 0.65
N ASP A 125 -4.04 13.68 1.09
CA ASP A 125 -3.80 15.12 1.00
C ASP A 125 -3.02 15.60 2.22
N VAL A 126 -2.02 16.45 1.98
CA VAL A 126 -1.26 17.17 3.01
C VAL A 126 -1.57 18.66 2.88
N GLU A 127 -2.36 19.17 3.81
CA GLU A 127 -2.79 20.55 3.82
C GLU A 127 -1.91 21.38 4.78
N ILE A 128 -1.58 22.60 4.37
CA ILE A 128 -0.92 23.62 5.21
C ILE A 128 -1.77 24.88 5.12
N ASP A 129 -2.32 25.30 6.25
CA ASP A 129 -3.18 26.47 6.32
C ASP A 129 -2.48 27.77 5.90
N PRO A 130 -3.21 28.71 5.29
CA PRO A 130 -2.66 30.01 4.91
C PRO A 130 -2.32 30.84 6.15
N VAL A 131 -1.30 31.71 6.02
CA VAL A 131 -0.92 32.64 7.06
C VAL A 131 -1.39 34.04 6.71
N HIS A 132 -2.53 34.44 7.30
CA HIS A 132 -3.10 35.78 7.20
C HIS A 132 -2.91 36.55 8.51
N ILE A 133 -2.39 37.76 8.43
CA ILE A 133 -2.09 38.60 9.60
C ILE A 133 -2.75 39.96 9.39
N ASN A 134 -3.56 40.35 10.33
CA ASN A 134 -4.31 41.60 10.26
C ASN A 134 -3.37 42.83 10.34
N ALA A 135 -3.79 43.91 9.71
CA ALA A 135 -3.11 45.19 9.81
C ALA A 135 -2.86 45.61 11.27
N PRO A 136 -1.66 46.10 11.57
CA PRO A 136 -1.41 46.63 12.90
C PRO A 136 -2.24 47.91 13.14
N ALA A 137 -2.48 48.22 14.40
CA ALA A 137 -3.02 49.54 14.75
C ALA A 137 -2.03 50.65 14.42
N SER A 138 -2.53 51.78 13.91
CA SER A 138 -1.70 52.97 13.72
C SER A 138 -1.09 53.41 15.05
N ASN A 139 0.21 53.72 15.03
CA ASN A 139 0.99 54.18 16.20
C ASN A 139 1.81 55.44 15.84
N PRO A 140 1.13 56.59 15.64
CA PRO A 140 1.80 57.83 15.22
C PRO A 140 2.78 58.35 16.28
N THR A 141 3.97 58.69 15.83
CA THR A 141 4.98 59.34 16.68
C THR A 141 5.08 60.80 16.33
N THR A 142 5.22 61.63 17.39
CA THR A 142 5.31 63.08 17.23
C THR A 142 6.66 63.61 17.71
N THR A 143 7.37 64.35 16.84
CA THR A 143 8.63 65.00 17.18
C THR A 143 8.51 66.48 16.97
N THR A 144 8.98 67.28 17.93
CA THR A 144 8.92 68.74 17.84
C THR A 144 10.17 69.26 17.10
N LEU A 145 9.93 69.91 15.97
CA LEU A 145 10.95 70.65 15.20
C LEU A 145 11.02 72.07 15.70
N TYR A 146 12.23 72.60 15.81
CA TYR A 146 12.51 73.95 16.28
C TYR A 146 13.13 74.78 15.15
N PHE A 147 12.37 75.76 14.59
CA PHE A 147 12.84 76.69 13.62
C PHE A 147 13.22 78.00 14.33
N ASN A 148 14.53 78.28 14.49
CA ASN A 148 15.05 79.39 15.25
C ASN A 148 15.56 80.45 14.34
N THR A 149 15.08 81.73 14.50
CA THR A 149 15.58 82.85 13.80
C THR A 149 15.65 84.08 14.71
N PRO A 150 16.75 84.83 14.68
CA PRO A 150 16.93 86.05 15.52
C PRO A 150 16.05 87.19 15.08
N ALA A 151 15.57 87.22 13.87
CA ALA A 151 14.72 88.24 13.28
C ALA A 151 13.68 87.61 12.35
N ALA A 152 12.55 88.30 12.13
CA ALA A 152 11.55 87.86 11.15
C ALA A 152 12.19 87.82 9.76
N THR A 153 11.97 86.73 9.04
CA THR A 153 12.54 86.51 7.72
C THR A 153 11.52 85.94 6.74
N SER A 154 11.67 86.30 5.47
CA SER A 154 10.95 85.69 4.35
C SER A 154 11.73 84.51 3.76
N GLU A 155 13.00 84.33 4.17
CA GLU A 155 13.86 83.23 3.73
C GLU A 155 13.48 81.91 4.47
N GLU A 156 13.96 80.81 3.90
CA GLU A 156 13.78 79.51 4.55
C GLU A 156 14.59 79.41 5.85
N VAL A 157 13.98 78.85 6.89
CA VAL A 157 14.63 78.54 8.15
C VAL A 157 14.65 77.00 8.31
N GLU A 158 15.81 76.49 8.68
CA GLU A 158 16.08 75.06 8.80
C GLU A 158 15.85 74.55 10.21
N ALA A 159 15.42 73.35 10.30
CA ALA A 159 15.38 72.50 11.50
C ALA A 159 15.89 71.10 11.18
N GLU A 160 16.69 70.55 12.08
CA GLU A 160 17.18 69.21 11.94
C GLU A 160 16.11 68.21 12.43
N VAL A 161 15.95 67.15 11.67
CA VAL A 161 15.15 65.98 11.98
C VAL A 161 16.13 64.85 12.30
N ASN A 162 16.23 64.49 13.58
CA ASN A 162 17.20 63.52 14.03
C ASN A 162 16.50 62.37 14.74
N ASP A 163 16.71 61.14 14.26
CA ASP A 163 16.27 59.88 14.85
C ASP A 163 14.77 59.87 15.24
N VAL A 164 13.92 60.37 14.36
CA VAL A 164 12.47 60.29 14.55
C VAL A 164 12.02 58.90 14.28
N THR A 165 11.68 58.18 15.35
CA THR A 165 11.36 56.75 15.29
C THR A 165 9.86 56.54 15.33
N THR A 166 9.33 55.75 14.42
CA THR A 166 8.02 55.11 14.52
C THR A 166 8.18 53.62 14.26
N ASP A 167 7.15 52.82 14.53
CA ASP A 167 7.16 51.39 14.28
C ASP A 167 5.82 50.91 13.74
N PHE A 168 5.82 49.72 13.19
CA PHE A 168 4.64 48.95 13.00
C PHE A 168 4.90 47.53 13.45
N ILE A 169 3.90 46.94 14.11
CA ILE A 169 3.99 45.60 14.74
C ILE A 169 2.87 44.74 14.22
N PHE A 170 3.20 43.76 13.42
CA PHE A 170 2.30 42.65 13.17
C PHE A 170 2.46 41.60 14.28
N SER A 171 1.35 41.18 14.89
CA SER A 171 1.34 40.11 15.86
C SER A 171 0.05 39.34 15.72
N LYS A 172 0.16 38.04 15.62
CA LYS A 172 -0.99 37.15 15.59
C LYS A 172 -0.70 35.86 16.32
N ASP A 173 -1.60 35.52 17.22
CA ASP A 173 -1.72 34.18 17.79
C ASP A 173 -2.63 33.33 16.91
N ASP A 174 -2.57 32.04 17.07
CA ASP A 174 -3.39 31.06 16.33
C ASP A 174 -3.14 31.05 14.80
N VAL A 175 -1.89 31.31 14.38
CA VAL A 175 -1.46 30.94 13.02
C VAL A 175 -1.25 29.43 12.95
N THR A 176 -1.15 28.88 11.72
CA THR A 176 -0.93 27.41 11.57
C THR A 176 0.27 26.92 12.37
N THR A 177 0.13 25.77 13.02
CA THR A 177 1.21 25.08 13.72
C THR A 177 2.09 24.24 12.81
N ASP A 178 1.69 24.08 11.54
CA ASP A 178 2.41 23.30 10.54
C ASP A 178 3.73 23.95 10.13
N ILE A 179 3.85 25.26 10.39
CA ILE A 179 5.09 26.02 10.20
C ILE A 179 5.72 26.22 11.59
N VAL A 180 6.84 25.54 11.81
CA VAL A 180 7.54 25.53 13.10
C VAL A 180 8.41 26.79 13.27
N SER A 181 9.08 27.21 12.20
CA SER A 181 9.92 28.41 12.19
C SER A 181 10.05 28.97 10.77
N LEU A 182 10.34 30.29 10.67
CA LEU A 182 10.59 30.98 9.40
C LEU A 182 12.03 31.46 9.29
N THR A 183 12.63 31.21 8.14
CA THR A 183 13.88 31.82 7.69
C THR A 183 13.60 33.01 6.73
N SER A 184 12.59 32.85 5.86
CA SER A 184 12.11 33.94 4.99
C SER A 184 10.62 33.71 4.60
N ALA A 185 9.99 34.81 4.14
CA ALA A 185 8.63 34.76 3.61
C ALA A 185 8.51 35.73 2.41
N ASN A 186 7.89 35.30 1.33
CA ASN A 186 7.45 36.17 0.26
C ASN A 186 6.11 36.79 0.61
N VAL A 187 5.99 38.09 0.38
CA VAL A 187 4.80 38.88 0.67
C VAL A 187 4.49 39.75 -0.56
N ASP A 188 3.27 40.26 -0.62
CA ASP A 188 2.86 41.20 -1.69
C ASP A 188 1.89 42.23 -1.11
N PHE A 189 2.45 43.25 -0.48
CA PHE A 189 1.65 44.34 0.05
C PHE A 189 2.33 45.70 -0.07
N THR A 190 1.54 46.77 -0.10
CA THR A 190 2.03 48.14 -0.09
C THR A 190 1.69 48.82 1.22
N ALA A 191 2.71 49.29 1.94
CA ALA A 191 2.56 50.16 3.07
C ALA A 191 2.86 51.61 2.64
N ASN A 192 2.18 52.57 3.29
CA ASN A 192 2.51 53.98 3.14
C ASN A 192 3.21 54.46 4.42
N LEU A 193 4.41 55.00 4.28
CA LEU A 193 5.02 55.82 5.31
C LEU A 193 4.39 57.19 5.20
N THR A 194 3.87 57.74 6.29
CA THR A 194 3.14 59.00 6.29
C THR A 194 3.82 60.03 7.17
N LEU A 195 3.92 61.25 6.61
CA LEU A 195 4.48 62.38 7.29
C LEU A 195 3.48 63.55 7.20
N SER A 196 3.14 64.12 8.35
CA SER A 196 2.28 65.28 8.47
C SER A 196 2.80 66.20 9.57
N PHE A 197 2.25 67.38 9.70
CA PHE A 197 2.61 68.22 10.82
C PHE A 197 1.43 68.92 11.48
N SER A 198 1.60 69.24 12.76
CA SER A 198 0.67 70.06 13.54
C SER A 198 1.41 71.25 14.17
N GLN A 199 0.69 72.32 14.38
CA GLN A 199 1.26 73.53 14.96
C GLN A 199 1.08 73.57 16.49
N THR A 200 2.10 74.07 17.19
CA THR A 200 2.04 74.24 18.61
C THR A 200 1.87 75.72 19.03
N SER A 201 2.38 76.70 18.26
CA SER A 201 2.42 78.08 18.70
C SER A 201 2.21 79.16 17.64
N GLN A 202 2.42 79.00 16.35
CA GLN A 202 2.29 79.98 15.33
C GLN A 202 1.93 79.41 13.95
N ASN A 203 1.49 80.28 12.97
CA ASN A 203 1.07 79.82 11.64
C ASN A 203 2.25 79.45 10.80
N VAL A 204 2.48 78.16 10.63
CA VAL A 204 3.33 77.62 9.56
C VAL A 204 2.38 76.93 8.58
N ASP A 205 2.41 77.34 7.30
CA ASP A 205 1.51 76.84 6.28
C ASP A 205 2.13 75.69 5.49
N VAL A 206 3.45 75.57 5.48
CA VAL A 206 4.21 74.58 4.73
C VAL A 206 5.51 74.23 5.43
N ILE A 207 5.84 72.93 5.41
CA ILE A 207 7.17 72.40 5.76
C ILE A 207 7.72 71.73 4.50
N THR A 208 8.98 71.98 4.16
CA THR A 208 9.66 71.28 3.08
C THR A 208 10.73 70.37 3.65
N LEU A 209 10.56 69.02 3.41
CA LEU A 209 11.60 68.04 3.68
C LEU A 209 12.61 68.11 2.52
N LYS A 210 13.86 68.39 2.83
CA LYS A 210 14.88 68.63 1.82
C LYS A 210 15.38 67.36 1.17
N LYS A 211 15.85 67.50 -0.08
CA LYS A 211 16.61 66.46 -0.76
C LYS A 211 17.68 65.86 0.18
N GLY A 212 17.86 64.57 0.18
CA GLY A 212 18.74 63.84 1.10
C GLY A 212 18.10 63.47 2.44
N PHE A 213 16.85 63.93 2.70
CA PHE A 213 16.06 63.35 3.79
C PHE A 213 15.96 61.85 3.60
N ASN A 214 16.14 61.06 4.66
CA ASN A 214 16.14 59.61 4.55
C ASN A 214 15.29 58.96 5.63
N ILE A 215 14.74 57.80 5.28
CA ILE A 215 13.94 56.96 6.15
C ILE A 215 14.53 55.56 6.09
N GLU A 216 15.07 55.08 7.20
CA GLU A 216 15.58 53.75 7.37
C GLU A 216 14.49 52.85 7.92
N MET A 217 14.33 51.63 7.35
CA MET A 217 13.42 50.62 7.84
C MET A 217 14.20 49.36 8.19
N THR A 218 14.09 48.90 9.42
CA THR A 218 14.79 47.70 9.91
C THR A 218 13.86 46.80 10.72
N LEU A 219 14.13 45.51 10.73
CA LEU A 219 13.49 44.61 11.68
C LEU A 219 14.10 44.81 13.07
N GLU A 220 13.26 44.83 14.12
CA GLU A 220 13.75 44.90 15.50
C GLU A 220 14.71 43.74 15.78
N GLY A 221 15.89 44.03 16.34
CA GLY A 221 16.91 43.02 16.63
C GLY A 221 17.71 42.54 15.44
N GLN A 222 17.52 43.11 14.26
CA GLN A 222 18.23 42.72 13.05
C GLN A 222 19.73 43.05 13.15
N SER A 223 20.58 42.04 12.89
CA SER A 223 22.04 42.20 12.86
C SER A 223 22.61 42.43 11.45
N GLN A 224 21.81 42.20 10.40
CA GLN A 224 22.21 42.30 8.99
C GLN A 224 21.22 43.19 8.20
N PRO A 225 21.68 44.12 7.34
CA PRO A 225 20.85 45.15 6.71
C PRO A 225 20.06 44.64 5.49
N ASN A 226 19.50 43.45 5.48
CA ASN A 226 18.81 42.88 4.32
C ASN A 226 17.51 42.13 4.68
N GLY A 227 16.90 42.45 5.81
CA GLY A 227 15.70 41.75 6.27
C GLY A 227 14.43 42.10 5.50
N LEU A 228 14.35 43.34 4.96
CA LEU A 228 13.21 43.81 4.19
C LEU A 228 13.61 44.02 2.72
N VAL A 229 12.91 43.36 1.82
CA VAL A 229 13.06 43.56 0.37
C VAL A 229 11.81 44.22 -0.16
N PHE A 230 11.97 45.44 -0.72
CA PHE A 230 10.87 46.26 -1.20
C PHE A 230 11.21 47.07 -2.45
N GLU A 231 10.19 47.58 -3.10
CA GLU A 231 10.25 48.52 -4.22
C GLU A 231 9.53 49.82 -3.84
N LEU A 232 9.96 50.95 -4.43
CA LEU A 232 9.32 52.24 -4.19
C LEU A 232 8.23 52.50 -5.23
N GLY A 233 7.03 52.87 -4.76
CA GLY A 233 5.92 53.19 -5.63
C GLY A 233 6.05 54.53 -6.37
N ASP A 234 6.96 55.43 -5.90
CA ASP A 234 7.29 56.71 -6.54
C ASP A 234 8.81 56.87 -6.73
N PRO A 235 9.39 56.23 -7.76
CA PRO A 235 10.82 56.25 -7.99
C PRO A 235 11.36 57.59 -8.54
N GLU A 236 10.50 58.54 -8.91
CA GLU A 236 10.89 59.86 -9.34
C GLU A 236 11.32 60.74 -8.16
N ASN A 237 10.57 60.65 -7.05
CA ASN A 237 10.82 61.43 -5.85
C ASN A 237 11.70 60.73 -4.82
N TYR A 238 11.69 59.38 -4.82
CA TYR A 238 12.41 58.58 -3.83
C TYR A 238 13.38 57.59 -4.47
N GLY A 239 14.40 57.20 -3.75
CA GLY A 239 15.39 56.20 -4.17
C GLY A 239 15.90 55.40 -2.97
N ILE A 240 16.54 54.28 -3.25
CA ILE A 240 17.27 53.54 -2.21
C ILE A 240 18.65 54.18 -2.06
N LYS A 241 19.04 54.52 -0.83
CA LYS A 241 20.31 55.15 -0.52
C LYS A 241 21.48 54.22 -0.88
N ALA A 242 22.49 54.74 -1.52
CA ALA A 242 23.62 53.96 -2.00
C ALA A 242 24.36 53.27 -0.83
N GLY A 243 24.45 51.94 -0.88
CA GLY A 243 25.07 51.12 0.16
C GLY A 243 24.17 50.76 1.36
N GLU A 244 22.94 51.24 1.40
CA GLU A 244 21.98 51.04 2.50
C GLU A 244 20.64 50.55 1.94
N ALA A 245 20.53 49.26 1.71
CA ALA A 245 19.42 48.62 0.97
C ALA A 245 18.02 48.84 1.58
N GLN A 246 17.93 49.23 2.86
CA GLN A 246 16.67 49.45 3.58
C GLN A 246 16.42 50.93 3.90
N THR A 247 17.23 51.85 3.31
CA THR A 247 17.11 53.29 3.53
C THR A 247 16.57 53.98 2.27
N ILE A 248 15.42 54.63 2.42
CA ILE A 248 14.78 55.46 1.39
C ILE A 248 15.41 56.86 1.47
N GLU A 249 15.88 57.39 0.37
CA GLU A 249 16.43 58.75 0.26
C GLU A 249 15.56 59.62 -0.65
N PHE A 250 15.25 60.84 -0.22
CA PHE A 250 14.54 61.84 -1.04
C PHE A 250 15.45 62.39 -2.14
N LYS A 251 15.03 62.20 -3.38
CA LYS A 251 15.74 62.72 -4.56
C LYS A 251 15.44 64.18 -4.80
N ASN A 252 14.26 64.65 -4.37
CA ASN A 252 13.77 66.04 -4.54
C ASN A 252 13.18 66.53 -3.22
N ASP A 253 13.12 67.83 -3.04
CA ASP A 253 12.42 68.46 -1.92
C ASP A 253 10.94 68.08 -1.95
N GLN A 254 10.36 67.75 -0.78
CA GLN A 254 8.96 67.39 -0.62
C GLN A 254 8.23 68.34 0.30
N GLU A 255 7.20 69.03 -0.20
CA GLU A 255 6.39 69.99 0.57
C GLU A 255 5.26 69.21 1.29
N ILE A 256 5.05 69.56 2.54
CA ILE A 256 3.89 69.15 3.34
C ILE A 256 3.13 70.40 3.73
N ARG A 257 1.89 70.59 3.23
CA ARG A 257 1.05 71.72 3.58
C ARG A 257 0.24 71.41 4.82
N LYS A 258 -0.16 72.47 5.53
CA LYS A 258 -0.99 72.34 6.73
C LYS A 258 -2.26 71.54 6.45
N GLY A 259 -2.45 70.44 7.19
CA GLY A 259 -3.58 69.56 7.05
C GLY A 259 -3.46 68.50 5.91
N GLU A 260 -2.32 68.49 5.21
CA GLU A 260 -1.97 67.49 4.23
C GLU A 260 -1.06 66.41 4.85
N THR A 261 -1.04 65.23 4.24
CA THR A 261 -0.18 64.11 4.61
C THR A 261 0.63 63.68 3.39
N LEU A 262 1.95 63.74 3.50
CA LEU A 262 2.84 63.12 2.53
C LEU A 262 2.81 61.61 2.70
N ARG A 263 2.57 60.89 1.61
CA ARG A 263 2.57 59.43 1.59
C ARG A 263 3.68 58.91 0.71
N ILE A 264 4.49 58.01 1.26
CA ILE A 264 5.57 57.34 0.56
C ILE A 264 5.19 55.87 0.41
N PRO A 265 4.73 55.44 -0.78
CA PRO A 265 4.33 54.08 -0.99
C PRO A 265 5.54 53.16 -1.11
N VAL A 266 5.58 52.12 -0.28
CA VAL A 266 6.61 51.08 -0.22
C VAL A 266 5.97 49.75 -0.47
N HIS A 267 6.37 49.05 -1.53
CA HIS A 267 5.85 47.77 -1.92
C HIS A 267 6.78 46.64 -1.45
N PHE A 268 6.38 45.90 -0.44
CA PHE A 268 7.14 44.82 0.15
C PHE A 268 6.98 43.53 -0.67
N LYS A 269 8.11 42.88 -0.98
CA LYS A 269 8.18 41.63 -1.76
C LYS A 269 8.60 40.42 -0.93
N ARG A 270 9.52 40.64 0.01
CA ARG A 270 10.09 39.56 0.81
C ARG A 270 10.56 40.07 2.17
N ILE A 271 10.40 39.25 3.16
CA ILE A 271 10.95 39.40 4.50
C ILE A 271 11.87 38.21 4.74
N GLN A 272 13.10 38.47 5.15
CA GLN A 272 14.10 37.39 5.31
C GLN A 272 15.04 37.71 6.49
N ASN A 273 15.83 36.69 6.87
CA ASN A 273 16.77 36.81 7.99
C ASN A 273 16.08 37.31 9.26
N PHE A 274 14.96 36.68 9.59
CA PHE A 274 14.19 37.02 10.79
C PHE A 274 15.10 37.00 12.01
N PRO A 275 15.17 38.08 12.82
CA PRO A 275 15.86 38.07 14.09
C PRO A 275 15.20 37.14 15.08
N GLU A 276 15.91 36.78 16.14
CA GLU A 276 15.32 35.96 17.23
C GLU A 276 14.03 36.61 17.78
N GLY A 277 12.97 35.83 17.91
CA GLY A 277 11.66 36.32 18.35
C GLY A 277 10.84 37.04 17.27
N GLN A 278 11.24 36.97 16.01
CA GLN A 278 10.53 37.52 14.86
C GLN A 278 10.10 36.38 13.90
N GLY A 279 9.11 36.66 13.06
CA GLY A 279 8.51 35.63 12.20
C GLY A 279 7.68 34.64 13.00
N ILE A 280 7.61 33.38 12.56
CA ILE A 280 7.10 32.27 13.38
C ILE A 280 8.27 31.76 14.22
N TYR A 281 8.29 32.11 15.48
CA TYR A 281 9.36 31.78 16.44
C TYR A 281 8.91 30.75 17.48
N GLN A 282 7.60 30.51 17.56
CA GLN A 282 6.95 29.43 18.28
C GLN A 282 5.79 28.94 17.42
N PRO A 283 5.51 27.63 17.35
CA PRO A 283 4.37 27.14 16.61
C PRO A 283 3.08 27.84 17.05
N GLY A 284 2.32 28.38 16.09
CA GLY A 284 1.10 29.13 16.34
C GLY A 284 1.26 30.61 16.62
N HIS A 285 2.48 31.16 16.70
CA HIS A 285 2.73 32.59 16.94
C HIS A 285 3.51 33.25 15.82
N PHE A 286 3.01 34.38 15.35
CA PHE A 286 3.73 35.26 14.41
C PHE A 286 3.93 36.64 15.04
N LYS A 287 5.15 37.17 14.92
CA LYS A 287 5.50 38.56 15.24
C LYS A 287 6.42 39.12 14.19
N LEU A 288 6.13 40.34 13.74
CA LEU A 288 7.01 41.11 12.91
C LEU A 288 6.97 42.56 13.42
N GLN A 289 8.09 43.06 13.92
CA GLN A 289 8.25 44.43 14.37
C GLN A 289 9.30 45.16 13.50
N THR A 290 8.87 46.24 12.88
CA THR A 290 9.70 47.05 12.00
C THR A 290 9.89 48.41 12.63
N ASN A 291 11.15 48.82 12.78
CA ASN A 291 11.51 50.19 13.19
C ASN A 291 11.66 51.06 11.94
N VAL A 292 11.09 52.25 11.97
CA VAL A 292 11.16 53.25 10.93
C VAL A 292 11.81 54.50 11.54
N ILE A 293 12.96 54.89 11.04
CA ILE A 293 13.77 56.01 11.56
C ILE A 293 13.93 57.05 10.47
N ALA A 294 13.45 58.27 10.74
CA ALA A 294 13.56 59.39 9.80
C ALA A 294 14.64 60.39 10.25
N ASN A 295 15.48 60.80 9.29
CA ASN A 295 16.58 61.73 9.49
C ASN A 295 16.70 62.71 8.32
N GLY A 296 17.09 63.94 8.59
CA GLY A 296 17.36 64.95 7.54
C GLY A 296 17.06 66.39 7.96
N THR A 297 16.87 67.20 6.99
CA THR A 297 16.63 68.66 7.20
C THR A 297 15.20 68.99 6.75
N ALA A 298 14.50 69.76 7.56
CA ALA A 298 13.20 70.35 7.25
C ALA A 298 13.36 71.90 7.20
N THR A 299 12.68 72.53 6.25
CA THR A 299 12.67 74.00 6.15
C THR A 299 11.24 74.52 6.17
N THR A 300 11.09 75.78 6.58
CA THR A 300 9.85 76.54 6.43
C THR A 300 10.16 78.00 6.06
N PRO A 301 9.43 78.56 5.10
CA PRO A 301 9.64 80.00 4.72
C PRO A 301 8.82 80.92 5.61
N GLY A 302 9.27 82.21 5.67
CA GLY A 302 8.44 83.30 6.15
C GLY A 302 8.07 83.26 7.66
N VAL A 303 9.01 82.85 8.52
CA VAL A 303 8.77 82.79 9.96
C VAL A 303 9.07 84.06 10.70
N PRO A 304 8.30 84.44 11.78
CA PRO A 304 8.58 85.54 12.66
C PRO A 304 9.82 85.26 13.52
N ALA A 305 10.41 86.38 14.13
CA ALA A 305 11.54 86.23 15.03
C ALA A 305 11.17 85.32 16.25
N GLY A 306 12.10 84.49 16.65
CA GLY A 306 11.97 83.60 17.82
C GLY A 306 12.11 82.10 17.51
N ASN A 307 11.68 81.34 18.41
CA ASN A 307 11.66 79.89 18.29
C ASN A 307 10.24 79.38 17.91
N ILE A 308 10.12 78.90 16.70
CA ILE A 308 8.89 78.33 16.18
C ILE A 308 8.90 76.81 16.37
N GLN A 309 7.90 76.30 16.95
CA GLN A 309 7.76 74.88 17.22
C GLN A 309 6.68 74.28 16.31
N VAL A 310 7.03 73.22 15.64
CA VAL A 310 6.12 72.45 14.80
C VAL A 310 6.28 70.98 15.16
N ASN A 311 5.19 70.29 15.35
CA ASN A 311 5.21 68.86 15.60
C ASN A 311 5.17 68.15 14.25
N LEU A 312 6.26 67.47 13.87
CA LEU A 312 6.27 66.48 12.78
C LEU A 312 5.67 65.20 13.31
N ILE A 313 4.69 64.69 12.59
CA ILE A 313 3.98 63.43 12.91
C ILE A 313 4.38 62.42 11.86
N THR A 314 4.97 61.34 12.30
CA THR A 314 5.29 60.18 11.47
C THR A 314 4.39 59.03 11.85
N ASP A 315 3.86 58.33 10.85
CA ASP A 315 3.00 57.18 11.04
C ASP A 315 3.15 56.18 9.87
N THR A 316 2.54 55.04 9.97
CA THR A 316 2.52 54.01 8.94
C THR A 316 1.08 53.54 8.67
N GLU A 317 0.69 53.53 7.42
CA GLU A 317 -0.56 52.91 6.95
C GLU A 317 -0.22 51.55 6.34
N VAL A 318 -0.51 50.47 7.04
CA VAL A 318 -0.14 49.11 6.62
C VAL A 318 -1.40 48.27 6.50
N PRO A 319 -1.60 47.56 5.37
CA PRO A 319 -2.76 46.66 5.20
C PRO A 319 -2.57 45.32 5.93
N ASP A 320 -3.57 44.50 5.89
CA ASP A 320 -3.44 43.07 6.20
C ASP A 320 -2.41 42.43 5.27
N ILE A 321 -1.67 41.44 5.78
CA ILE A 321 -0.69 40.72 4.98
C ILE A 321 -1.03 39.23 4.92
N THR A 322 -0.72 38.65 3.75
CA THR A 322 -0.77 37.19 3.52
C THR A 322 0.60 36.74 3.08
N LEU A 323 1.13 35.70 3.74
CA LEU A 323 2.37 35.10 3.29
C LEU A 323 2.13 34.28 2.03
N GLN A 324 2.77 34.66 0.92
CA GLN A 324 2.60 34.00 -0.38
C GLN A 324 3.38 32.69 -0.48
N SER A 325 4.59 32.70 0.04
CA SER A 325 5.39 31.50 0.28
C SER A 325 6.26 31.71 1.49
N VAL A 326 6.67 30.62 2.10
CA VAL A 326 7.54 30.63 3.27
C VAL A 326 8.71 29.68 3.05
N THR A 327 9.87 30.04 3.59
CA THR A 327 11.01 29.13 3.75
C THR A 327 11.28 28.98 5.23
N GLY A 328 11.33 27.76 5.71
CA GLY A 328 11.55 27.45 7.12
C GLY A 328 11.32 26.00 7.44
N ILE A 329 11.25 25.68 8.71
CA ILE A 329 10.94 24.34 9.16
C ILE A 329 9.43 24.15 9.14
N VAL A 330 8.98 23.17 8.35
CA VAL A 330 7.57 22.76 8.26
C VAL A 330 7.40 21.35 8.82
N ASP A 331 6.31 21.12 9.55
CA ASP A 331 5.96 19.84 10.15
C ASP A 331 4.43 19.63 10.04
N PRO A 332 3.91 19.54 8.82
CA PRO A 332 2.48 19.40 8.60
C PRO A 332 1.99 18.07 9.13
N LYS A 333 0.75 18.03 9.57
CA LYS A 333 0.10 16.78 9.98
C LYS A 333 -0.16 15.94 8.73
N ILE A 334 0.44 14.76 8.67
CA ILE A 334 0.31 13.83 7.58
C ILE A 334 -0.45 12.59 8.10
N ASP A 335 -1.72 12.48 7.75
CA ASP A 335 -2.56 11.33 8.10
C ASP A 335 -2.55 10.33 6.96
N ILE A 336 -1.58 9.41 6.96
CA ILE A 336 -1.51 8.34 5.97
C ILE A 336 -2.48 7.23 6.39
N ASN A 337 -3.57 7.09 5.66
CA ASN A 337 -4.53 6.01 5.83
C ASN A 337 -4.35 5.01 4.68
N VAL A 338 -3.88 3.82 4.97
CA VAL A 338 -3.67 2.75 3.98
C VAL A 338 -4.78 1.73 4.14
N ASP A 339 -5.53 1.50 3.06
CA ASP A 339 -6.59 0.50 3.05
C ASP A 339 -6.02 -0.90 3.31
N PRO A 340 -6.77 -1.76 4.01
CA PRO A 340 -6.35 -3.12 4.26
C PRO A 340 -6.18 -3.93 2.96
N ILE A 341 -5.12 -4.72 2.89
CA ILE A 341 -4.94 -5.69 1.81
C ILE A 341 -5.76 -6.93 2.16
N THR A 342 -6.89 -7.14 1.46
CA THR A 342 -7.64 -8.40 1.53
C THR A 342 -7.08 -9.41 0.55
N VAL A 343 -6.89 -10.65 1.00
CA VAL A 343 -6.34 -11.73 0.20
C VAL A 343 -7.49 -12.69 -0.15
N GLU A 344 -7.97 -12.62 -1.38
CA GLU A 344 -9.13 -13.38 -1.88
C GLU A 344 -8.75 -14.28 -3.08
N GLY A 345 -9.62 -15.23 -3.43
CA GLY A 345 -9.43 -16.11 -4.60
C GLY A 345 -8.23 -17.05 -4.45
N ILE A 346 -7.95 -17.51 -3.22
CA ILE A 346 -6.89 -18.47 -2.95
C ILE A 346 -7.41 -19.86 -3.32
N PRO A 347 -6.66 -20.67 -4.11
CA PRO A 347 -7.01 -22.07 -4.36
C PRO A 347 -7.18 -22.87 -3.08
N ASP A 348 -8.14 -23.81 -3.06
CA ASP A 348 -8.50 -24.59 -1.86
C ASP A 348 -7.31 -25.33 -1.24
N PHE A 349 -6.39 -25.84 -2.06
CA PHE A 349 -5.20 -26.54 -1.57
C PHE A 349 -4.19 -25.64 -0.84
N LEU A 350 -4.37 -24.30 -0.89
CA LEU A 350 -3.56 -23.32 -0.17
C LEU A 350 -4.32 -22.69 1.02
N LYS A 351 -5.54 -23.12 1.33
CA LYS A 351 -6.35 -22.52 2.41
C LYS A 351 -6.08 -23.16 3.77
N ASP A 352 -5.98 -24.48 3.84
CA ASP A 352 -5.92 -25.22 5.10
C ASP A 352 -4.57 -25.93 5.28
N ASP A 353 -4.08 -26.01 6.52
CA ASP A 353 -2.86 -26.75 6.91
C ASP A 353 -1.63 -26.46 6.01
N VAL A 354 -1.43 -25.20 5.66
CA VAL A 354 -0.38 -24.77 4.75
C VAL A 354 0.74 -24.05 5.50
N ASN A 355 1.98 -24.43 5.22
CA ASN A 355 3.17 -23.64 5.52
C ASN A 355 3.89 -23.32 4.20
N LEU A 356 3.62 -22.13 3.64
CA LEU A 356 4.27 -21.65 2.45
C LEU A 356 5.64 -21.06 2.80
N ASP A 357 6.66 -21.88 2.82
CA ASP A 357 8.03 -21.41 2.94
C ASP A 357 8.48 -20.78 1.61
N LEU A 358 7.96 -19.59 1.28
CA LEU A 358 8.36 -18.87 0.06
C LEU A 358 9.79 -18.37 0.19
N GLU A 359 10.62 -18.61 -0.82
CA GLU A 359 12.06 -18.32 -0.76
C GLU A 359 12.32 -16.81 -0.76
N ASN A 360 11.68 -16.06 -1.63
CA ASN A 360 11.89 -14.62 -1.72
C ASN A 360 10.62 -13.81 -2.00
N PRO A 361 9.67 -13.78 -1.08
CA PRO A 361 8.56 -12.84 -1.17
C PRO A 361 9.03 -11.41 -0.91
N TYR A 362 8.37 -10.43 -1.53
CA TYR A 362 8.62 -9.01 -1.24
C TYR A 362 7.35 -8.17 -1.35
N ILE A 363 7.35 -7.05 -0.64
CA ILE A 363 6.37 -5.98 -0.79
C ILE A 363 7.10 -4.77 -1.37
N LYS A 364 6.69 -4.32 -2.53
CA LYS A 364 7.15 -3.09 -3.14
C LYS A 364 6.30 -1.93 -2.62
N LEU A 365 6.94 -0.90 -2.10
CA LEU A 365 6.32 0.38 -1.75
C LEU A 365 6.84 1.44 -2.72
N LYS A 366 5.95 2.07 -3.46
CA LYS A 366 6.25 3.25 -4.27
C LYS A 366 5.51 4.43 -3.65
N LEU A 367 6.27 5.42 -3.21
CA LEU A 367 5.80 6.58 -2.46
C LEU A 367 6.02 7.83 -3.32
N GLU A 368 4.96 8.46 -3.80
CA GLU A 368 4.99 9.67 -4.60
C GLU A 368 4.62 10.85 -3.68
N ASN A 369 5.60 11.68 -3.35
CA ASN A 369 5.41 12.82 -2.46
C ASN A 369 5.39 14.11 -3.27
N GLY A 370 4.22 14.71 -3.44
CA GLY A 370 4.03 16.00 -4.10
C GLY A 370 4.39 17.21 -3.23
N SER A 371 4.58 17.01 -1.90
CA SER A 371 5.00 18.08 -1.01
C SER A 371 6.52 18.35 -1.15
N PRO A 372 7.00 19.57 -0.87
CA PRO A 372 8.42 19.86 -0.93
C PRO A 372 9.22 19.31 0.27
N ALA A 373 8.56 18.82 1.32
CA ALA A 373 9.20 18.32 2.53
C ALA A 373 9.59 16.84 2.40
N ASP A 374 10.79 16.49 2.85
CA ASP A 374 11.16 15.10 3.09
C ASP A 374 10.46 14.59 4.33
N VAL A 375 9.91 13.37 4.28
CA VAL A 375 9.12 12.78 5.37
C VAL A 375 9.64 11.38 5.69
N ASN A 376 9.90 11.09 6.96
CA ASN A 376 10.17 9.73 7.40
C ASN A 376 8.87 9.05 7.84
N LEU A 377 8.73 7.80 7.37
CA LEU A 377 7.58 6.94 7.65
C LEU A 377 7.97 5.82 8.61
N LYS A 378 7.10 5.58 9.58
CA LYS A 378 7.12 4.43 10.48
C LYS A 378 5.71 3.86 10.57
N ALA A 379 5.59 2.55 10.50
CA ALA A 379 4.30 1.87 10.63
C ALA A 379 4.48 0.48 11.26
N ARG A 380 3.38 -0.14 11.66
CA ARG A 380 3.33 -1.53 12.09
C ARG A 380 2.52 -2.33 11.07
N MET A 381 3.12 -3.40 10.54
CA MET A 381 2.44 -4.33 9.65
C MET A 381 1.83 -5.44 10.48
N THR A 382 0.49 -5.50 10.52
CA THR A 382 -0.31 -6.49 11.26
C THR A 382 -1.10 -7.35 10.29
N TRP A 383 -1.57 -8.52 10.71
CA TRP A 383 -2.42 -9.37 9.87
C TRP A 383 -3.42 -10.18 10.67
N THR A 384 -4.46 -10.63 9.99
CA THR A 384 -5.49 -11.53 10.53
C THR A 384 -5.54 -12.81 9.72
N LYS A 385 -5.65 -13.95 10.38
CA LYS A 385 -5.90 -15.27 9.76
C LYS A 385 -6.97 -16.01 10.57
N ASP A 386 -8.05 -16.46 9.90
CA ASP A 386 -9.17 -17.16 10.50
C ASP A 386 -9.75 -16.46 11.74
N GLY A 387 -9.83 -15.11 11.68
CA GLY A 387 -10.27 -14.27 12.78
C GLY A 387 -9.25 -14.09 13.92
N VAL A 388 -8.06 -14.67 13.83
CA VAL A 388 -6.97 -14.48 14.79
C VAL A 388 -6.09 -13.32 14.39
N PHE A 389 -6.03 -12.29 15.22
CA PHE A 389 -5.20 -11.10 15.02
C PHE A 389 -3.75 -11.37 15.44
N ASN A 390 -2.80 -10.91 14.62
CA ASN A 390 -1.37 -10.89 14.91
C ASN A 390 -0.86 -9.44 15.01
N GLU A 391 -0.16 -9.13 16.09
CA GLU A 391 0.41 -7.79 16.34
C GLU A 391 1.51 -7.39 15.35
N GLY A 392 2.04 -8.34 14.61
CA GLY A 392 2.96 -8.10 13.54
C GLY A 392 4.31 -7.48 13.96
N PHE A 393 4.88 -6.66 13.06
CA PHE A 393 6.21 -6.06 13.23
C PHE A 393 6.25 -4.62 12.70
N GLN A 394 7.23 -3.87 13.18
CA GLN A 394 7.45 -2.49 12.74
C GLN A 394 8.21 -2.45 11.41
N ILE A 395 7.83 -1.51 10.53
CA ILE A 395 8.56 -1.08 9.34
C ILE A 395 8.91 0.40 9.46
N GLY A 396 10.05 0.80 8.91
CA GLY A 396 10.58 2.15 9.05
C GLY A 396 11.14 2.42 10.46
N THR A 397 11.78 3.56 10.62
CA THR A 397 12.41 4.00 11.88
C THR A 397 11.99 5.42 12.22
N ASN A 398 12.26 5.84 13.47
CA ASN A 398 12.01 7.21 13.88
C ASN A 398 12.84 8.23 13.08
N ILE A 399 12.34 9.45 12.98
CA ILE A 399 12.95 10.56 12.24
C ILE A 399 14.44 10.81 12.58
N ASN A 400 14.85 10.49 13.81
CA ASN A 400 16.22 10.74 14.30
C ASN A 400 17.18 9.57 14.01
N GLU A 401 16.69 8.49 13.41
CA GLU A 401 17.47 7.29 13.07
C GLU A 401 17.62 7.19 11.56
N ASN A 402 18.82 7.45 11.06
CA ASN A 402 19.14 7.22 9.64
C ASN A 402 19.85 5.88 9.52
N THR A 403 19.08 4.82 9.34
CA THR A 403 19.56 3.45 9.17
C THR A 403 19.11 2.89 7.83
N ASP A 404 19.62 1.71 7.45
CA ASP A 404 19.16 0.99 6.25
C ASP A 404 17.69 0.57 6.31
N GLN A 405 17.04 0.74 7.46
CA GLN A 405 15.61 0.46 7.68
C GLN A 405 14.72 1.71 7.56
N THR A 406 15.30 2.89 7.33
CA THR A 406 14.54 4.14 7.24
C THR A 406 13.77 4.23 5.93
N ILE A 407 12.46 4.47 6.00
CA ILE A 407 11.61 4.76 4.85
C ILE A 407 11.41 6.27 4.77
N THR A 408 11.95 6.89 3.73
CA THR A 408 11.85 8.34 3.50
C THR A 408 11.09 8.63 2.22
N LEU A 409 10.05 9.44 2.31
CA LEU A 409 9.37 10.04 1.17
C LEU A 409 10.12 11.33 0.84
N SER A 410 10.92 11.32 -0.22
CA SER A 410 11.65 12.53 -0.63
C SER A 410 10.72 13.56 -1.23
N GLY A 411 10.91 14.84 -0.88
CA GLY A 411 10.07 15.93 -1.34
C GLY A 411 10.11 16.10 -2.85
N ASN A 412 8.96 16.37 -3.46
CA ASN A 412 8.76 16.52 -4.91
C ASN A 412 9.34 15.34 -5.72
N ALA A 413 9.29 14.13 -5.18
CA ALA A 413 9.93 12.96 -5.77
C ALA A 413 9.16 11.66 -5.53
N THR A 414 9.56 10.63 -6.29
CA THR A 414 9.14 9.25 -6.07
C THR A 414 10.25 8.49 -5.35
N SER A 415 9.89 7.85 -4.24
CA SER A 415 10.75 6.93 -3.48
C SER A 415 10.27 5.50 -3.64
N GLU A 416 11.16 4.55 -3.86
CA GLU A 416 10.80 3.15 -4.09
C GLU A 416 11.56 2.23 -3.15
N TYR A 417 10.82 1.37 -2.43
CA TYR A 417 11.35 0.43 -1.44
C TYR A 417 10.87 -0.97 -1.73
N TYR A 418 11.78 -1.93 -1.58
CA TYR A 418 11.49 -3.35 -1.63
C TYR A 418 11.68 -3.94 -0.22
N LEU A 419 10.59 -4.29 0.42
CA LEU A 419 10.58 -4.97 1.71
C LEU A 419 10.63 -6.47 1.44
N SER A 420 11.76 -7.12 1.61
CA SER A 420 11.97 -8.51 1.19
C SER A 420 12.38 -9.44 2.33
N ARG A 421 12.18 -10.74 2.13
CA ARG A 421 12.67 -11.76 3.08
C ARG A 421 14.19 -11.82 3.08
N ILE A 422 14.81 -11.83 1.92
CA ILE A 422 16.26 -11.86 1.72
C ILE A 422 16.72 -10.68 0.87
N ALA A 423 17.99 -10.32 0.94
CA ALA A 423 18.53 -9.21 0.17
C ALA A 423 18.38 -9.42 -1.35
N MET A 424 17.88 -8.39 -2.03
CA MET A 424 17.69 -8.35 -3.47
C MET A 424 18.88 -7.69 -4.17
N ASN A 425 19.43 -8.34 -5.20
CA ASN A 425 20.64 -7.88 -5.88
C ASN A 425 20.40 -7.05 -7.15
N ASN A 426 19.20 -7.10 -7.74
CA ASN A 426 18.88 -6.48 -9.03
C ASN A 426 17.68 -5.54 -8.89
N LEU A 427 17.84 -4.45 -8.12
CA LEU A 427 16.82 -3.44 -7.96
C LEU A 427 16.86 -2.39 -9.10
N PRO A 428 15.73 -1.74 -9.41
CA PRO A 428 15.72 -0.55 -10.26
C PRO A 428 16.64 0.55 -9.70
N ALA A 429 17.16 1.40 -10.60
CA ALA A 429 18.03 2.50 -10.18
C ALA A 429 17.31 3.44 -9.22
N GLY A 430 17.90 3.70 -8.05
CA GLY A 430 17.33 4.55 -7.00
C GLY A 430 16.42 3.83 -5.99
N ALA A 431 15.99 2.60 -6.28
CA ALA A 431 15.22 1.81 -5.33
C ALA A 431 16.09 1.29 -4.17
N LYS A 432 15.49 1.16 -3.00
CA LYS A 432 16.14 0.67 -1.77
C LYS A 432 15.55 -0.68 -1.34
N ASN A 433 16.39 -1.54 -0.76
CA ASN A 433 15.95 -2.80 -0.18
C ASN A 433 16.00 -2.76 1.35
N ILE A 434 14.90 -3.13 1.97
CA ILE A 434 14.79 -3.35 3.41
C ILE A 434 14.56 -4.83 3.64
N VAL A 435 15.49 -5.50 4.31
CA VAL A 435 15.39 -6.93 4.59
C VAL A 435 14.61 -7.14 5.88
N LEU A 436 13.45 -7.78 5.78
CA LEU A 436 12.56 -8.09 6.90
C LEU A 436 12.78 -9.49 7.49
N GLY A 437 13.48 -10.38 6.76
CA GLY A 437 13.80 -11.71 7.21
C GLY A 437 12.57 -12.54 7.60
N ASP A 438 12.65 -13.17 8.78
CA ASP A 438 11.58 -14.02 9.30
C ASP A 438 10.26 -13.29 9.60
N ASN A 439 10.27 -11.97 9.71
CA ASN A 439 9.04 -11.19 9.87
C ASN A 439 8.14 -11.35 8.65
N LEU A 440 8.71 -11.22 7.44
CA LEU A 440 7.95 -11.39 6.20
C LEU A 440 7.56 -12.84 5.97
N TYR A 441 8.44 -13.81 6.32
CA TYR A 441 8.10 -15.23 6.32
C TYR A 441 6.88 -15.52 7.19
N ASN A 442 6.87 -15.06 8.45
CA ASN A 442 5.77 -15.28 9.39
C ASN A 442 4.45 -14.65 8.95
N LEU A 443 4.50 -13.54 8.21
CA LEU A 443 3.33 -12.88 7.67
C LEU A 443 2.69 -13.71 6.55
N ILE A 444 3.49 -14.30 5.65
CA ILE A 444 2.99 -14.90 4.41
C ILE A 444 2.79 -16.42 4.52
N ARG A 445 3.50 -17.10 5.42
CA ARG A 445 3.55 -18.58 5.47
C ARG A 445 2.21 -19.29 5.53
N ASN A 446 1.19 -18.67 6.12
CA ASN A 446 -0.16 -19.22 6.27
C ASN A 446 -1.20 -18.45 5.44
N ILE A 447 -0.77 -17.64 4.50
CA ILE A 447 -1.59 -16.74 3.68
C ILE A 447 -2.67 -16.04 4.52
N PRO A 448 -2.42 -14.81 4.99
CA PRO A 448 -3.38 -14.08 5.82
C PRO A 448 -4.66 -13.74 5.05
N ASP A 449 -5.78 -13.60 5.74
CA ASP A 449 -7.02 -13.11 5.15
C ASP A 449 -6.95 -11.61 4.89
N GLU A 450 -6.24 -10.89 5.76
CA GLU A 450 -6.09 -9.44 5.70
C GLU A 450 -4.72 -9.01 6.26
N ILE A 451 -4.08 -8.05 5.58
CA ILE A 451 -2.87 -7.36 6.05
C ILE A 451 -3.21 -5.88 6.23
N LYS A 452 -2.80 -5.30 7.36
CA LYS A 452 -3.01 -3.87 7.68
C LYS A 452 -1.71 -3.18 8.06
N LEU A 453 -1.61 -1.90 7.68
CA LEU A 453 -0.68 -0.96 8.31
C LEU A 453 -1.40 -0.24 9.45
N THR A 454 -0.87 -0.36 10.66
CA THR A 454 -1.34 0.31 11.87
C THR A 454 -0.23 1.16 12.47
N ASP A 455 -0.55 2.03 13.44
CA ASP A 455 0.41 2.91 14.10
C ASP A 455 1.28 3.68 13.09
N VAL A 456 0.66 4.18 12.02
CA VAL A 456 1.35 4.93 10.98
C VAL A 456 1.75 6.29 11.54
N GLU A 457 3.03 6.55 11.58
CA GLU A 457 3.62 7.84 11.93
C GLU A 457 4.37 8.37 10.73
N ALA A 458 4.00 9.55 10.24
CA ALA A 458 4.71 10.28 9.21
C ALA A 458 5.21 11.60 9.80
N LYS A 459 6.50 11.89 9.67
CA LYS A 459 7.11 13.07 10.25
C LYS A 459 8.07 13.74 9.30
N ALA A 460 7.87 15.04 9.09
CA ALA A 460 8.75 15.85 8.26
C ALA A 460 10.15 15.96 8.87
N LEU A 461 11.17 15.96 8.00
CA LEU A 461 12.54 16.21 8.40
C LEU A 461 12.72 17.72 8.70
N GLN A 462 13.40 18.01 9.80
CA GLN A 462 13.57 19.38 10.32
C GLN A 462 14.70 20.12 9.57
N HIS A 463 14.43 20.51 8.32
CA HIS A 463 15.31 21.37 7.54
C HIS A 463 14.50 22.45 6.81
N ASP A 464 15.18 23.54 6.39
CA ASP A 464 14.52 24.63 5.68
C ASP A 464 13.91 24.13 4.37
N THR A 465 12.60 24.29 4.26
CA THR A 465 11.80 23.88 3.11
C THR A 465 11.00 25.08 2.61
N GLU A 466 10.96 25.31 1.30
CA GLU A 466 10.11 26.32 0.70
C GLU A 466 8.72 25.75 0.40
N VAL A 467 7.70 26.43 0.93
CA VAL A 467 6.30 26.08 0.75
C VAL A 467 5.56 27.27 0.14
N ILE A 468 4.82 27.04 -0.92
CA ILE A 468 3.95 28.04 -1.55
C ILE A 468 2.58 27.93 -0.91
N LEU A 469 2.15 28.99 -0.21
CA LEU A 469 0.87 29.04 0.51
C LEU A 469 -0.23 29.74 -0.29
N GLY A 470 0.04 30.96 -0.77
CA GLY A 470 -0.98 31.80 -1.38
C GLY A 470 -2.10 32.17 -0.40
N ASN A 471 -3.29 32.49 -0.94
CA ASN A 471 -4.44 32.92 -0.13
C ASN A 471 -5.19 31.76 0.52
N ASP A 472 -5.12 30.57 -0.05
CA ASP A 472 -5.92 29.40 0.32
C ASP A 472 -5.11 28.34 1.10
N GLY A 473 -3.82 28.60 1.35
CA GLY A 473 -2.91 27.60 1.91
C GLY A 473 -2.31 26.70 0.83
N ALA A 474 -1.62 25.66 1.24
CA ALA A 474 -1.04 24.65 0.34
C ALA A 474 -1.76 23.31 0.51
N ASN A 475 -2.00 22.64 -0.61
CA ASN A 475 -2.49 21.27 -0.65
C ASN A 475 -1.56 20.44 -1.54
N TYR A 476 -1.03 19.37 -0.99
CA TYR A 476 -0.10 18.46 -1.67
C TYR A 476 -0.64 17.05 -1.63
N GLU A 477 -0.59 16.37 -2.76
CA GLU A 477 -0.99 14.98 -2.90
C GLU A 477 0.19 14.06 -2.59
N VAL A 478 -0.04 13.05 -1.75
CA VAL A 478 0.91 11.98 -1.44
C VAL A 478 0.28 10.64 -1.79
N ASN A 479 0.86 9.96 -2.79
CA ASN A 479 0.38 8.67 -3.24
C ASN A 479 1.24 7.53 -2.71
N THR A 480 0.60 6.55 -2.08
CA THR A 480 1.24 5.31 -1.64
C THR A 480 0.72 4.16 -2.47
N ILE A 481 1.58 3.57 -3.27
CA ILE A 481 1.29 2.39 -4.08
C ILE A 481 2.05 1.23 -3.46
N TYR A 482 1.34 0.18 -3.08
CA TYR A 482 1.97 -1.05 -2.61
C TYR A 482 1.66 -2.21 -3.55
N GLU A 483 2.62 -3.10 -3.71
CA GLU A 483 2.50 -4.32 -4.51
C GLU A 483 3.12 -5.48 -3.74
N LEU A 484 2.30 -6.43 -3.30
CA LEU A 484 2.76 -7.71 -2.81
C LEU A 484 3.12 -8.58 -4.00
N ASN A 485 4.33 -9.11 -4.03
CA ASN A 485 4.78 -10.08 -5.01
C ASN A 485 5.52 -11.22 -4.30
N ALA A 486 4.96 -12.41 -4.41
CA ALA A 486 5.50 -13.59 -3.76
C ALA A 486 5.54 -14.76 -4.76
N PRO A 487 6.67 -14.91 -5.50
CA PRO A 487 6.86 -16.02 -6.44
C PRO A 487 6.66 -17.36 -5.74
N LEU A 488 5.92 -18.29 -6.36
CA LEU A 488 5.72 -19.63 -5.82
C LEU A 488 6.97 -20.49 -6.06
N GLN A 489 8.05 -20.07 -5.41
CA GLN A 489 9.32 -20.78 -5.26
C GLN A 489 9.55 -21.03 -3.77
N PHE A 490 9.77 -22.28 -3.38
CA PHE A 490 9.66 -22.68 -2.00
C PHE A 490 11.00 -23.01 -1.36
N GLY A 491 11.12 -22.74 -0.06
CA GLY A 491 12.20 -23.19 0.81
C GLY A 491 11.93 -24.58 1.40
N ASN A 492 12.81 -25.03 2.26
CA ASN A 492 12.83 -26.40 2.77
C ASN A 492 11.71 -26.73 3.78
N GLU A 493 11.05 -25.71 4.34
CA GLU A 493 9.98 -25.90 5.33
C GLU A 493 8.58 -25.93 4.70
N LEU A 494 8.51 -25.96 3.35
CA LEU A 494 7.24 -26.11 2.65
C LEU A 494 6.48 -27.34 3.15
N ASN A 495 5.22 -27.14 3.51
CA ASN A 495 4.27 -28.20 3.80
C ASN A 495 2.87 -27.75 3.36
N ILE A 496 2.33 -28.42 2.34
CA ILE A 496 0.97 -28.21 1.86
C ILE A 496 0.25 -29.54 2.01
N VAL A 497 -0.83 -29.57 2.77
CA VAL A 497 -1.67 -30.78 2.92
C VAL A 497 -3.00 -30.51 2.25
N TYR A 498 -3.26 -31.24 1.18
CA TYR A 498 -4.53 -31.22 0.47
C TYR A 498 -5.31 -32.50 0.70
N LYS A 499 -6.59 -32.37 1.05
CA LYS A 499 -7.50 -33.49 1.31
C LYS A 499 -8.63 -33.47 0.28
N ASP A 500 -8.88 -34.59 -0.34
CA ASP A 500 -10.04 -34.79 -1.21
C ASP A 500 -10.79 -36.08 -0.84
N THR A 501 -12.07 -36.10 -1.15
CA THR A 501 -12.95 -37.23 -0.86
C THR A 501 -13.49 -37.81 -2.16
N ILE A 502 -13.16 -39.07 -2.41
CA ILE A 502 -13.69 -39.86 -3.51
C ILE A 502 -14.74 -40.78 -2.92
N ASN A 503 -16.02 -40.53 -3.16
CA ASN A 503 -17.14 -41.26 -2.56
C ASN A 503 -18.14 -41.79 -3.61
N ASP A 504 -19.29 -42.34 -3.15
CA ASP A 504 -20.39 -42.82 -3.96
C ASP A 504 -20.12 -44.20 -4.61
N TRP A 505 -19.42 -45.07 -3.84
CA TRP A 505 -19.11 -46.42 -4.25
C TRP A 505 -20.11 -47.47 -3.69
N GLY A 506 -20.85 -47.11 -2.63
CA GLY A 506 -21.65 -48.05 -1.82
C GLY A 506 -22.63 -48.88 -2.64
N GLY A 507 -23.26 -48.30 -3.69
CA GLY A 507 -24.15 -49.03 -4.57
C GLY A 507 -23.49 -50.05 -5.49
N ASP A 508 -22.19 -49.85 -5.79
CA ASP A 508 -21.43 -50.71 -6.70
C ASP A 508 -20.71 -51.84 -5.96
N LEU A 509 -20.51 -51.72 -4.65
CA LEU A 509 -19.78 -52.68 -3.81
C LEU A 509 -20.70 -53.53 -2.92
N GLU A 510 -22.00 -53.27 -2.88
CA GLU A 510 -22.95 -53.91 -1.96
C GLU A 510 -22.97 -55.44 -2.08
N ASP A 511 -22.84 -55.98 -3.30
CA ASP A 511 -22.88 -57.39 -3.59
C ASP A 511 -21.48 -58.01 -3.82
N ILE A 512 -20.40 -57.29 -3.49
CA ILE A 512 -19.03 -57.69 -3.83
C ILE A 512 -18.22 -57.87 -2.54
N THR A 513 -17.57 -59.02 -2.41
CA THR A 513 -16.63 -59.30 -1.34
C THR A 513 -15.21 -59.38 -1.88
N ILE A 514 -14.35 -58.48 -1.41
CA ILE A 514 -12.91 -58.43 -1.76
C ILE A 514 -12.13 -58.32 -0.45
N LYS A 515 -11.21 -59.25 -0.18
CA LYS A 515 -10.37 -59.21 1.02
C LYS A 515 -9.15 -58.33 0.86
N LYS A 516 -8.58 -58.30 -0.36
CA LYS A 516 -7.37 -57.55 -0.62
C LYS A 516 -7.31 -57.05 -2.07
N ALA A 517 -7.09 -55.78 -2.23
CA ALA A 517 -6.80 -55.17 -3.52
C ALA A 517 -5.50 -54.38 -3.47
N ILE A 518 -4.75 -54.35 -4.58
CA ILE A 518 -3.52 -53.55 -4.74
C ILE A 518 -3.74 -52.63 -5.90
N VAL A 519 -3.67 -51.33 -5.68
CA VAL A 519 -3.68 -50.28 -6.70
C VAL A 519 -2.24 -49.95 -7.04
N GLU A 520 -1.86 -50.12 -8.31
CA GLU A 520 -0.53 -49.82 -8.82
C GLU A 520 -0.65 -48.80 -9.95
N MET A 521 0.27 -47.82 -9.97
CA MET A 521 0.41 -46.83 -11.05
C MET A 521 1.81 -46.28 -11.08
N ASP A 522 2.20 -45.67 -12.20
CA ASP A 522 3.42 -44.89 -12.32
C ASP A 522 3.05 -43.39 -12.46
N ALA A 523 3.56 -42.57 -11.56
CA ALA A 523 3.41 -41.13 -11.60
C ALA A 523 4.63 -40.50 -12.29
N LEU A 524 4.41 -39.73 -13.37
CA LEU A 524 5.42 -38.93 -14.03
C LEU A 524 5.24 -37.48 -13.58
N ASN A 525 6.12 -37.02 -12.71
CA ASN A 525 6.04 -35.69 -12.11
C ASN A 525 7.06 -34.72 -12.74
N GLY A 526 6.59 -33.66 -13.37
CA GLY A 526 7.37 -32.55 -13.89
C GLY A 526 7.34 -31.30 -13.01
N ILE A 527 6.74 -31.38 -11.81
CA ILE A 527 6.65 -30.28 -10.84
C ILE A 527 7.81 -30.41 -9.85
N PRO A 528 8.52 -29.32 -9.47
CA PRO A 528 9.67 -29.38 -8.55
C PRO A 528 9.22 -29.49 -7.09
N LEU A 529 8.30 -30.40 -6.81
CA LEU A 529 7.77 -30.73 -5.49
C LEU A 529 7.75 -32.24 -5.32
N ASN A 530 8.06 -32.70 -4.11
CA ASN A 530 7.81 -34.06 -3.68
C ASN A 530 6.38 -34.17 -3.18
N PHE A 531 5.64 -35.20 -3.63
CA PHE A 531 4.30 -35.48 -3.13
C PHE A 531 4.27 -36.81 -2.39
N GLU A 532 3.56 -36.83 -1.26
CA GLU A 532 3.26 -38.04 -0.53
C GLU A 532 1.75 -38.28 -0.54
N LEU A 533 1.35 -39.49 -0.94
CA LEU A 533 -0.05 -39.90 -1.07
C LEU A 533 -0.43 -40.83 0.07
N ASN A 534 -1.46 -40.49 0.84
CA ASN A 534 -2.08 -41.30 1.84
C ASN A 534 -3.61 -41.36 1.62
N ALA A 535 -4.25 -42.47 2.04
CA ALA A 535 -5.70 -42.58 1.93
C ALA A 535 -6.33 -43.31 3.10
N GLN A 536 -7.58 -42.99 3.39
CA GLN A 536 -8.41 -43.68 4.42
C GLN A 536 -9.77 -44.06 3.83
N ALA A 537 -10.23 -45.25 4.12
CA ALA A 537 -11.54 -45.70 3.72
C ALA A 537 -12.66 -45.03 4.54
N ILE A 538 -13.77 -44.70 3.88
CA ILE A 538 -14.94 -44.07 4.51
C ILE A 538 -16.22 -44.83 4.22
N ASP A 539 -17.15 -44.73 5.17
CA ASP A 539 -18.51 -45.23 5.04
C ASP A 539 -19.43 -44.23 4.30
N ARG A 540 -20.70 -44.62 4.10
CA ARG A 540 -21.73 -43.78 3.44
C ARG A 540 -22.07 -42.49 4.19
N ASN A 541 -21.61 -42.32 5.44
CA ASN A 541 -21.77 -41.10 6.23
C ASN A 541 -20.51 -40.23 6.24
N GLY A 542 -19.46 -40.64 5.51
CA GLY A 542 -18.18 -39.97 5.48
C GLY A 542 -17.26 -40.24 6.67
N ASN A 543 -17.64 -41.18 7.55
CA ASN A 543 -16.78 -41.55 8.68
C ASN A 543 -15.74 -42.59 8.25
N VAL A 544 -14.59 -42.61 8.95
CA VAL A 544 -13.57 -43.65 8.73
C VAL A 544 -14.20 -45.03 8.86
N TYR A 545 -14.04 -45.85 7.82
CA TYR A 545 -14.58 -47.22 7.79
C TYR A 545 -13.55 -48.21 8.36
N PRO A 546 -13.72 -48.67 9.61
CA PRO A 546 -12.66 -49.39 10.33
C PRO A 546 -12.38 -50.78 9.78
N ASN A 547 -13.31 -51.35 8.99
CA ASN A 547 -13.18 -52.71 8.42
C ASN A 547 -12.22 -52.74 7.23
N VAL A 548 -11.87 -51.57 6.67
CA VAL A 548 -10.97 -51.45 5.53
C VAL A 548 -9.78 -50.59 5.90
N THR A 549 -8.59 -51.13 5.71
CA THR A 549 -7.33 -50.45 5.92
C THR A 549 -6.68 -50.18 4.57
N VAL A 550 -6.23 -48.94 4.35
CA VAL A 550 -5.42 -48.55 3.19
C VAL A 550 -3.98 -48.38 3.64
N ASN A 551 -3.09 -49.26 3.16
CA ASN A 551 -1.67 -49.26 3.49
C ASN A 551 -0.88 -48.68 2.32
N PRO A 552 -0.20 -47.53 2.49
CA PRO A 552 0.69 -47.02 1.48
C PRO A 552 2.01 -47.84 1.47
N VAL A 553 2.23 -48.60 0.41
CA VAL A 553 3.43 -49.42 0.24
C VAL A 553 4.54 -48.65 -0.48
N LYS A 554 4.13 -47.89 -1.50
CA LYS A 554 4.94 -46.89 -2.21
C LYS A 554 4.04 -45.73 -2.47
N ASN A 555 4.30 -44.61 -1.83
CA ASN A 555 3.38 -43.46 -1.85
C ASN A 555 4.08 -42.13 -2.14
N THR A 556 5.36 -42.17 -2.43
CA THR A 556 6.15 -40.97 -2.71
C THR A 556 6.29 -40.73 -4.20
N ILE A 557 5.95 -39.54 -4.65
CA ILE A 557 6.13 -39.06 -6.02
C ILE A 557 7.29 -38.07 -6.01
N ALA A 558 8.43 -38.50 -6.50
CA ALA A 558 9.66 -37.72 -6.50
C ALA A 558 9.56 -36.46 -7.41
N PRO A 559 10.25 -35.37 -7.04
CA PRO A 559 10.21 -34.13 -7.82
C PRO A 559 10.83 -34.27 -9.19
N GLY A 560 10.31 -33.52 -10.17
CA GLY A 560 10.85 -33.37 -11.50
C GLY A 560 10.93 -31.91 -11.90
N LEU A 561 11.31 -31.64 -13.13
CA LEU A 561 11.26 -30.32 -13.73
C LEU A 561 11.01 -30.45 -15.23
N LYS A 562 9.73 -30.44 -15.63
CA LYS A 562 9.33 -30.53 -17.03
C LYS A 562 8.29 -29.49 -17.36
N LEU A 563 8.55 -28.66 -18.36
CA LEU A 563 7.63 -27.70 -18.93
C LEU A 563 7.10 -28.20 -20.29
N THR A 564 5.82 -27.96 -20.56
CA THR A 564 5.20 -28.27 -21.84
C THR A 564 5.86 -27.44 -22.95
N GLY A 565 6.36 -28.11 -24.00
CA GLY A 565 6.95 -27.43 -25.16
C GLY A 565 8.41 -26.99 -25.02
N GLU A 566 9.09 -27.23 -23.89
CA GLU A 566 10.50 -26.95 -23.70
C GLU A 566 11.40 -28.17 -23.98
N ASN A 567 12.54 -27.93 -24.63
CA ASN A 567 13.60 -28.92 -24.79
C ASN A 567 14.54 -28.84 -23.57
N GLY A 568 14.40 -29.73 -22.58
CA GLY A 568 15.38 -29.85 -21.52
C GLY A 568 14.89 -30.16 -20.11
N GLY A 569 13.59 -30.11 -19.85
CA GLY A 569 13.00 -30.58 -18.60
C GLY A 569 12.69 -32.07 -18.63
N THR A 570 12.80 -32.77 -17.49
CA THR A 570 12.46 -34.19 -17.36
C THR A 570 11.43 -34.40 -16.28
N ALA A 571 10.38 -35.17 -16.60
CA ALA A 571 9.50 -35.70 -15.57
C ALA A 571 10.21 -36.88 -14.87
N THR A 572 10.06 -36.94 -13.54
CA THR A 572 10.56 -38.07 -12.74
C THR A 572 9.46 -39.10 -12.61
N GLU A 573 9.78 -40.36 -12.95
CA GLU A 573 8.87 -41.49 -12.80
C GLU A 573 8.96 -42.07 -11.39
N SER A 574 7.81 -42.24 -10.74
CA SER A 574 7.68 -42.81 -9.40
C SER A 574 6.61 -43.90 -9.38
N PRO A 575 6.94 -45.12 -9.01
CA PRO A 575 5.93 -46.18 -8.85
C PRO A 575 5.13 -45.98 -7.57
N ILE A 576 3.81 -45.96 -7.67
CA ILE A 576 2.87 -45.85 -6.57
C ILE A 576 2.18 -47.21 -6.35
N GLN A 577 2.09 -47.61 -5.11
CA GLN A 577 1.40 -48.85 -4.71
C GLN A 577 0.65 -48.67 -3.39
N LEU A 578 -0.68 -48.76 -3.46
CA LEU A 578 -1.55 -48.75 -2.29
C LEU A 578 -2.18 -50.15 -2.11
N GLU A 579 -2.13 -50.66 -0.90
CA GLU A 579 -2.75 -51.93 -0.54
C GLU A 579 -4.02 -51.65 0.26
N ILE A 580 -5.18 -52.10 -0.26
CA ILE A 580 -6.48 -52.00 0.39
C ILE A 580 -6.82 -53.38 0.96
N VAL A 581 -6.95 -53.46 2.28
CA VAL A 581 -7.20 -54.70 3.00
C VAL A 581 -8.54 -54.65 3.75
N CYS A 582 -9.40 -55.60 3.47
CA CYS A 582 -10.64 -55.86 4.20
C CYS A 582 -10.61 -57.27 4.76
N GLU A 583 -10.17 -57.42 6.00
CA GLU A 583 -10.00 -58.75 6.64
C GLU A 583 -11.32 -59.58 6.67
N SER A 584 -12.44 -58.91 6.92
CA SER A 584 -13.77 -59.54 6.92
C SER A 584 -14.26 -59.90 5.53
N GLY A 585 -13.77 -59.24 4.50
CA GLY A 585 -14.32 -59.26 3.15
C GLY A 585 -15.61 -58.45 2.98
N ASP A 586 -16.17 -57.90 4.04
CA ASP A 586 -17.41 -57.14 4.03
C ASP A 586 -17.11 -55.67 3.65
N MET A 587 -17.46 -55.32 2.43
CA MET A 587 -17.31 -53.97 1.89
C MET A 587 -18.63 -53.21 1.73
N LYS A 588 -19.72 -53.80 2.28
CA LYS A 588 -21.10 -53.32 2.06
C LYS A 588 -21.30 -51.83 2.37
N ASP A 589 -20.65 -51.34 3.42
CA ASP A 589 -20.77 -49.96 3.85
C ASP A 589 -19.60 -49.06 3.39
N LEU A 590 -18.64 -49.62 2.64
CA LEU A 590 -17.55 -48.83 2.04
C LEU A 590 -18.12 -47.94 0.95
N ASP A 591 -17.99 -46.65 1.11
CA ASP A 591 -18.48 -45.65 0.14
C ASP A 591 -17.38 -44.91 -0.60
N GLY A 592 -16.17 -44.86 -0.06
CA GLY A 592 -15.09 -44.13 -0.71
C GLY A 592 -13.77 -44.08 0.06
N LEU A 593 -12.94 -43.16 -0.36
CA LEU A 593 -11.65 -42.84 0.28
C LEU A 593 -11.53 -41.33 0.51
N ILE A 594 -11.02 -40.94 1.66
CA ILE A 594 -10.36 -39.62 1.85
C ILE A 594 -8.93 -39.81 1.41
N VAL A 595 -8.50 -39.01 0.43
CA VAL A 595 -7.12 -39.02 -0.10
C VAL A 595 -6.43 -37.78 0.39
N ASN A 596 -5.25 -37.95 1.01
CA ASN A 596 -4.41 -36.86 1.48
C ASN A 596 -3.14 -36.78 0.60
N PHE A 597 -2.91 -35.63 -0.01
CA PHE A 597 -1.65 -35.30 -0.69
C PHE A 597 -0.88 -34.31 0.16
N THR A 598 0.36 -34.65 0.48
CA THR A 598 1.28 -33.73 1.13
C THR A 598 2.36 -33.32 0.14
N ALA A 599 2.51 -32.01 -0.13
CA ALA A 599 3.59 -31.48 -0.96
C ALA A 599 4.68 -30.88 -0.07
N ASN A 600 5.95 -31.22 -0.36
CA ASN A 600 7.11 -30.73 0.38
C ASN A 600 8.35 -30.63 -0.55
N MET A 601 9.48 -30.21 0.00
CA MET A 601 10.73 -30.02 -0.74
C MET A 601 11.70 -31.20 -0.59
N GLU A 602 11.29 -32.35 -0.09
CA GLU A 602 12.16 -33.51 0.07
C GLU A 602 12.66 -34.02 -1.30
N GLY A 603 13.98 -34.20 -1.41
CA GLY A 603 14.60 -34.68 -2.66
C GLY A 603 14.63 -33.68 -3.83
N VAL A 604 14.19 -32.44 -3.62
CA VAL A 604 14.27 -31.39 -4.64
C VAL A 604 15.71 -30.95 -4.82
N ASN A 605 16.31 -31.26 -5.97
CA ASN A 605 17.69 -30.88 -6.31
C ASN A 605 17.79 -29.59 -7.12
N GLN A 606 16.71 -29.20 -7.79
CA GLN A 606 16.60 -27.96 -8.57
C GLN A 606 15.32 -27.26 -8.14
N ASN A 607 15.49 -26.22 -7.33
CA ASN A 607 14.36 -25.38 -6.97
C ASN A 607 14.03 -24.43 -8.12
N ALA A 608 12.73 -24.27 -8.40
CA ALA A 608 12.22 -23.39 -9.45
C ALA A 608 10.87 -22.80 -9.02
N THR A 609 10.55 -21.63 -9.55
CA THR A 609 9.21 -21.07 -9.40
C THR A 609 8.22 -21.97 -10.13
N LEU A 610 7.08 -22.26 -9.50
CA LEU A 610 6.02 -23.02 -10.16
C LEU A 610 5.58 -22.30 -11.44
N ASN A 611 5.47 -23.08 -12.53
CA ASN A 611 5.10 -22.56 -13.84
C ASN A 611 3.89 -23.30 -14.38
N LYS A 612 2.98 -22.59 -15.03
CA LYS A 612 1.74 -23.14 -15.58
C LYS A 612 1.92 -24.30 -16.54
N GLY A 613 3.05 -24.35 -17.24
CA GLY A 613 3.40 -25.44 -18.16
C GLY A 613 3.99 -26.69 -17.51
N MET A 614 4.21 -26.72 -16.18
CA MET A 614 4.67 -27.92 -15.49
C MET A 614 3.61 -29.01 -15.52
N THR A 615 4.03 -30.28 -15.64
CA THR A 615 3.11 -31.38 -15.94
C THR A 615 3.14 -32.47 -14.90
N LEU A 616 1.98 -33.13 -14.72
CA LEU A 616 1.81 -34.36 -13.94
C LEU A 616 1.01 -35.36 -14.77
N LYS A 617 1.45 -36.64 -14.79
CA LYS A 617 0.74 -37.71 -15.51
C LYS A 617 0.75 -38.99 -14.68
N LEU A 618 -0.39 -39.69 -14.66
CA LEU A 618 -0.47 -41.06 -14.14
C LEU A 618 -0.58 -42.06 -15.30
N SER A 619 0.22 -43.09 -15.24
CA SER A 619 0.28 -44.12 -16.28
C SER A 619 0.28 -45.51 -15.67
N ASN A 620 0.11 -46.56 -16.51
CA ASN A 620 0.16 -47.97 -16.11
C ASN A 620 -0.74 -48.31 -14.94
N ILE A 621 -1.90 -47.64 -14.81
CA ILE A 621 -2.80 -47.83 -13.71
C ILE A 621 -3.41 -49.24 -13.79
N ARG A 622 -3.38 -49.99 -12.69
CA ARG A 622 -3.97 -51.32 -12.58
C ARG A 622 -4.39 -51.62 -11.16
N ILE A 623 -5.44 -52.44 -11.05
CA ILE A 623 -5.88 -52.98 -9.79
C ILE A 623 -5.65 -54.49 -9.82
N ARG A 624 -4.96 -55.01 -8.83
CA ARG A 624 -4.80 -56.45 -8.61
C ARG A 624 -5.60 -56.87 -7.38
N ILE A 625 -6.60 -57.73 -7.58
CA ILE A 625 -7.35 -58.34 -6.52
C ILE A 625 -6.65 -59.62 -6.13
N LYS A 626 -6.37 -59.80 -4.85
CA LYS A 626 -5.76 -60.99 -4.27
C LYS A 626 -6.82 -61.84 -3.61
N ASP A 627 -6.61 -63.15 -3.65
CA ASP A 627 -7.49 -64.16 -3.00
C ASP A 627 -8.92 -64.26 -3.60
N GLY A 628 -9.13 -63.67 -4.78
CA GLY A 628 -10.39 -63.79 -5.51
C GLY A 628 -11.45 -62.75 -5.15
N VAL A 629 -12.59 -62.85 -5.86
CA VAL A 629 -13.78 -62.00 -5.71
C VAL A 629 -14.99 -62.90 -5.51
N THR A 630 -15.81 -62.61 -4.53
CA THR A 630 -17.13 -63.26 -4.38
C THR A 630 -18.21 -62.24 -4.72
N VAL A 631 -19.13 -62.59 -5.59
CA VAL A 631 -20.30 -61.79 -5.96
C VAL A 631 -21.55 -62.50 -5.51
N ASP A 632 -22.34 -61.84 -4.70
CA ASP A 632 -23.68 -62.30 -4.29
C ASP A 632 -24.69 -61.80 -5.33
N LEU A 633 -25.40 -62.73 -5.95
CA LEU A 633 -26.42 -62.46 -6.96
C LEU A 633 -27.85 -62.71 -6.43
N ASN A 634 -28.01 -62.92 -5.12
CA ASN A 634 -29.31 -63.20 -4.49
C ASN A 634 -30.15 -61.91 -4.33
#